data_29737006a9df6d8aa70b8bd2ea511ee5
#
_entry.id   29737006a9df6d8aa70b8bd2ea511ee5
#
_cell.length_a   1.000
_cell.length_b   1.000
_cell.length_c   1.000
_cell.angle_alpha   90.00
_cell.angle_beta   90.00
_cell.angle_gamma   90.00
#
_symmetry.space_group_name_H-M   'P 1'
#
loop_
_entity.id
_entity.type
_entity.pdbx_description
1 polymer ?
#
loop_
_entity_poly.entity_id
_entity_poly.type
_entity_poly.pdbx_seq_one_letter_code
_entity_poly.pdbx_strand_id
1 'polypeptide(L)'
;MKNIAVVLLNWNGLELLKQFLPIVEQFSAEAVIYVADNNSTDGSKQFVNDHFSTVKWIQLSDNFGYAKGYNEALKQVNEEYICLLNTDIEVAENWLQPVLDLFEKDDSIGIIQPKILDFKNKEYFEYAGAAGGFIDKYGFPFCRGRVFDTLEKDENQYQTQEIFWASGACFFIRNSVFQQLNGFDDHFFAHQEEIDLCWRAFNQNVKIYYCNESTVYHIGGATLKKSNPQKTFLNFRNSLFMLYKNLPKEDRFSIIFKRLCLDGLAGVKFFLSLQPLHTFAIIKAHFAYYGNLSKLKNKQVQHPKSNYFFTDNIVFDYFLKGKKKFNQLK
;
A
#
# COMPACT_ATOMS: atom_id res chain seq x y z
N MET A 1 -13.25 -25.87 4.87
CA MET A 1 -12.13 -25.14 5.52
C MET A 1 -12.27 -23.68 5.13
N LYS A 2 -11.87 -22.74 6.00
CA LYS A 2 -11.86 -21.31 5.66
C LYS A 2 -10.78 -21.05 4.62
N ASN A 3 -11.13 -20.46 3.48
CA ASN A 3 -10.17 -20.25 2.36
C ASN A 3 -9.45 -18.92 2.42
N ILE A 4 -9.81 -18.03 3.37
CA ILE A 4 -9.23 -16.69 3.51
C ILE A 4 -8.57 -16.52 4.88
N ALA A 5 -7.37 -15.94 4.88
CA ALA A 5 -6.67 -15.44 6.06
C ALA A 5 -6.76 -13.92 6.14
N VAL A 6 -7.04 -13.37 7.32
CA VAL A 6 -6.86 -11.95 7.65
C VAL A 6 -5.63 -11.84 8.53
N VAL A 7 -4.59 -11.18 8.03
CA VAL A 7 -3.27 -11.09 8.69
C VAL A 7 -3.01 -9.65 9.12
N LEU A 8 -2.99 -9.40 10.43
CA LEU A 8 -2.64 -8.11 11.02
C LEU A 8 -1.15 -8.10 11.37
N LEU A 9 -0.38 -7.20 10.79
CA LEU A 9 1.03 -7.02 11.17
C LEU A 9 1.12 -6.02 12.32
N ASN A 10 1.52 -6.50 13.50
CA ASN A 10 1.58 -5.72 14.73
C ASN A 10 3.02 -5.35 15.10
N TRP A 11 3.21 -4.11 15.56
CA TRP A 11 4.42 -3.67 16.26
C TRP A 11 4.08 -2.60 17.31
N ASN A 12 4.14 -2.99 18.58
CA ASN A 12 3.78 -2.13 19.72
C ASN A 12 2.40 -1.46 19.53
N GLY A 13 1.42 -2.23 19.03
CA GLY A 13 0.08 -1.75 18.69
C GLY A 13 -1.01 -2.19 19.64
N LEU A 14 -0.71 -2.45 20.93
CA LEU A 14 -1.66 -2.96 21.90
C LEU A 14 -2.98 -2.18 21.94
N GLU A 15 -2.94 -0.86 21.95
CA GLU A 15 -4.14 -0.03 22.03
C GLU A 15 -4.98 -0.11 20.74
N LEU A 16 -4.32 -0.26 19.57
CA LEU A 16 -5.02 -0.47 18.30
C LEU A 16 -5.66 -1.87 18.26
N LEU A 17 -4.95 -2.91 18.71
CA LEU A 17 -5.51 -4.26 18.80
C LEU A 17 -6.71 -4.29 19.77
N LYS A 18 -6.65 -3.62 20.92
CA LYS A 18 -7.79 -3.50 21.83
C LYS A 18 -9.01 -2.86 21.16
N GLN A 19 -8.78 -1.87 20.32
CA GLN A 19 -9.84 -1.12 19.66
C GLN A 19 -10.45 -1.88 18.49
N PHE A 20 -9.63 -2.50 17.62
CA PHE A 20 -10.09 -2.98 16.32
C PHE A 20 -10.16 -4.50 16.18
N LEU A 21 -9.34 -5.28 16.90
CA LEU A 21 -9.34 -6.73 16.78
C LEU A 21 -10.71 -7.37 17.13
N PRO A 22 -11.47 -6.88 18.15
CA PRO A 22 -12.81 -7.39 18.42
C PRO A 22 -13.77 -7.23 17.23
N ILE A 23 -13.68 -6.10 16.52
CA ILE A 23 -14.52 -5.81 15.34
C ILE A 23 -14.10 -6.68 14.15
N VAL A 24 -12.79 -6.86 13.95
CA VAL A 24 -12.26 -7.76 12.92
C VAL A 24 -12.72 -9.20 13.19
N GLU A 25 -12.64 -9.70 14.43
CA GLU A 25 -13.12 -11.05 14.78
C GLU A 25 -14.63 -11.19 14.55
N GLN A 26 -15.41 -10.19 14.98
CA GLN A 26 -16.87 -10.20 14.85
C GLN A 26 -17.34 -10.29 13.38
N PHE A 27 -16.71 -9.53 12.48
CA PHE A 27 -17.13 -9.42 11.07
C PHE A 27 -16.32 -10.26 10.09
N SER A 28 -15.50 -11.19 10.59
CA SER A 28 -14.66 -12.07 9.76
C SER A 28 -14.80 -13.54 10.16
N ALA A 29 -16.01 -13.98 10.47
CA ALA A 29 -16.29 -15.36 10.90
C ALA A 29 -15.86 -16.42 9.87
N GLU A 30 -15.85 -16.09 8.58
CA GLU A 30 -15.41 -16.94 7.47
C GLU A 30 -13.89 -16.97 7.28
N ALA A 31 -13.13 -16.08 7.93
CA ALA A 31 -11.67 -16.01 7.82
C ALA A 31 -10.94 -16.70 8.97
N VAL A 32 -9.71 -17.12 8.73
CA VAL A 32 -8.72 -17.41 9.78
C VAL A 32 -7.98 -16.12 10.09
N ILE A 33 -8.04 -15.64 11.33
CA ILE A 33 -7.40 -14.40 11.73
C ILE A 33 -6.02 -14.69 12.31
N TYR A 34 -5.01 -13.96 11.86
CA TYR A 34 -3.64 -14.01 12.34
C TYR A 34 -3.21 -12.63 12.85
N VAL A 35 -2.55 -12.60 13.99
CA VAL A 35 -1.75 -11.44 14.41
C VAL A 35 -0.29 -11.83 14.28
N ALA A 36 0.40 -11.22 13.30
CA ALA A 36 1.83 -11.38 13.07
C ALA A 36 2.58 -10.27 13.79
N ASP A 37 3.36 -10.62 14.80
CA ASP A 37 3.99 -9.66 15.70
C ASP A 37 5.45 -9.44 15.36
N ASN A 38 5.79 -8.22 15.01
CA ASN A 38 7.14 -7.74 14.71
C ASN A 38 7.97 -7.50 15.99
N ASN A 39 7.95 -8.47 16.92
CA ASN A 39 8.72 -8.43 18.16
C ASN A 39 8.32 -7.25 19.07
N SER A 40 7.04 -7.12 19.38
CA SER A 40 6.50 -6.10 20.28
C SER A 40 6.90 -6.35 21.74
N THR A 41 6.94 -5.27 22.53
CA THR A 41 7.28 -5.27 23.96
C THR A 41 6.16 -4.67 24.84
N ASP A 42 4.98 -4.38 24.28
CA ASP A 42 3.89 -3.63 24.90
C ASP A 42 2.78 -4.48 25.51
N GLY A 43 2.94 -5.81 25.57
CA GLY A 43 1.91 -6.73 26.10
C GLY A 43 0.85 -7.16 25.07
N SER A 44 1.01 -6.83 23.79
CA SER A 44 0.11 -7.25 22.70
C SER A 44 -0.14 -8.76 22.68
N LYS A 45 0.91 -9.57 22.85
CA LYS A 45 0.82 -11.04 22.86
C LYS A 45 -0.08 -11.56 23.97
N GLN A 46 0.13 -11.06 25.18
CA GLN A 46 -0.67 -11.48 26.35
C GLN A 46 -2.14 -11.12 26.13
N PHE A 47 -2.41 -9.88 25.70
CA PHE A 47 -3.76 -9.43 25.41
C PHE A 47 -4.49 -10.32 24.40
N VAL A 48 -3.85 -10.66 23.26
CA VAL A 48 -4.47 -11.51 22.24
C VAL A 48 -4.71 -12.92 22.77
N ASN A 49 -3.75 -13.52 23.47
CA ASN A 49 -3.89 -14.87 24.02
C ASN A 49 -4.97 -14.98 25.09
N ASP A 50 -5.15 -13.93 25.91
CA ASP A 50 -6.11 -13.93 27.02
C ASP A 50 -7.56 -13.70 26.54
N HIS A 51 -7.78 -13.00 25.40
CA HIS A 51 -9.11 -12.57 24.98
C HIS A 51 -9.58 -13.20 23.66
N PHE A 52 -8.70 -13.74 22.82
CA PHE A 52 -9.03 -14.21 21.46
C PHE A 52 -8.51 -15.62 21.19
N SER A 53 -9.24 -16.63 21.64
CA SER A 53 -8.83 -18.06 21.49
C SER A 53 -8.84 -18.54 20.04
N THR A 54 -9.55 -17.86 19.13
CA THR A 54 -9.66 -18.21 17.69
C THR A 54 -8.59 -17.53 16.84
N VAL A 55 -7.92 -16.48 17.34
CA VAL A 55 -6.89 -15.74 16.65
C VAL A 55 -5.54 -16.45 16.77
N LYS A 56 -4.89 -16.69 15.65
CA LYS A 56 -3.56 -17.30 15.60
C LYS A 56 -2.46 -16.26 15.75
N TRP A 57 -1.51 -16.51 16.66
CA TRP A 57 -0.35 -15.65 16.88
C TRP A 57 0.86 -16.15 16.09
N ILE A 58 1.49 -15.27 15.30
CA ILE A 58 2.75 -15.50 14.60
C ILE A 58 3.80 -14.59 15.22
N GLN A 59 4.80 -15.17 15.93
CA GLN A 59 5.89 -14.40 16.52
C GLN A 59 7.05 -14.27 15.54
N LEU A 60 7.37 -13.04 15.15
CA LEU A 60 8.59 -12.75 14.42
C LEU A 60 9.75 -12.46 15.40
N SER A 61 10.99 -12.69 14.96
CA SER A 61 12.18 -12.59 15.80
C SER A 61 12.70 -11.16 15.99
N ASP A 62 12.25 -10.21 15.15
CA ASP A 62 12.68 -8.82 15.16
C ASP A 62 11.63 -7.92 14.51
N ASN A 63 11.76 -6.59 14.63
CA ASN A 63 10.97 -5.65 13.84
C ASN A 63 11.55 -5.53 12.42
N PHE A 64 11.02 -6.33 11.52
CA PHE A 64 11.42 -6.35 10.11
C PHE A 64 10.77 -5.24 9.25
N GLY A 65 9.97 -4.36 9.83
CA GLY A 65 9.17 -3.39 9.09
C GLY A 65 7.99 -4.05 8.38
N TYR A 66 7.38 -3.35 7.43
CA TYR A 66 6.19 -3.83 6.73
C TYR A 66 6.51 -4.94 5.71
N ALA A 67 7.38 -4.66 4.74
CA ALA A 67 7.65 -5.57 3.62
C ALA A 67 8.18 -6.93 4.08
N LYS A 68 9.29 -6.95 4.83
CA LYS A 68 9.88 -8.19 5.31
C LYS A 68 9.03 -8.83 6.42
N GLY A 69 8.34 -8.03 7.25
CA GLY A 69 7.43 -8.54 8.27
C GLY A 69 6.33 -9.41 7.67
N TYR A 70 5.64 -8.94 6.65
CA TYR A 70 4.66 -9.76 5.92
C TYR A 70 5.30 -10.94 5.19
N ASN A 71 6.45 -10.77 4.54
CA ASN A 71 7.13 -11.89 3.89
C ASN A 71 7.43 -13.04 4.86
N GLU A 72 7.89 -12.74 6.08
CA GLU A 72 8.16 -13.78 7.10
C GLU A 72 6.88 -14.37 7.68
N ALA A 73 5.87 -13.54 7.96
CA ALA A 73 4.60 -13.99 8.51
C ALA A 73 3.85 -14.92 7.56
N LEU A 74 3.78 -14.56 6.28
CA LEU A 74 3.01 -15.30 5.28
C LEU A 74 3.61 -16.67 4.91
N LYS A 75 4.83 -16.98 5.33
CA LYS A 75 5.37 -18.35 5.25
C LYS A 75 4.60 -19.36 6.10
N GLN A 76 3.84 -18.88 7.10
CA GLN A 76 3.04 -19.70 8.01
C GLN A 76 1.54 -19.67 7.69
N VAL A 77 1.14 -18.98 6.61
CA VAL A 77 -0.25 -18.82 6.15
C VAL A 77 -0.47 -19.65 4.90
N ASN A 78 -1.43 -20.56 4.95
CA ASN A 78 -1.67 -21.53 3.88
C ASN A 78 -3.00 -21.34 3.16
N GLU A 79 -3.82 -20.40 3.60
CA GLU A 79 -5.11 -20.06 3.00
C GLU A 79 -4.91 -19.59 1.55
N GLU A 80 -5.91 -19.81 0.71
CA GLU A 80 -5.88 -19.50 -0.73
C GLU A 80 -5.87 -17.98 -0.97
N TYR A 81 -6.66 -17.26 -0.17
CA TYR A 81 -6.73 -15.80 -0.20
C TYR A 81 -6.16 -15.23 1.08
N ILE A 82 -5.43 -14.14 0.96
CA ILE A 82 -4.79 -13.46 2.08
C ILE A 82 -5.23 -12.00 2.07
N CYS A 83 -5.77 -11.52 3.16
CA CYS A 83 -5.96 -10.10 3.44
C CYS A 83 -4.79 -9.60 4.29
N LEU A 84 -4.04 -8.63 3.80
CA LEU A 84 -3.08 -7.87 4.59
C LEU A 84 -3.83 -6.67 5.18
N LEU A 85 -3.90 -6.60 6.50
CA LEU A 85 -4.70 -5.62 7.23
C LEU A 85 -3.85 -4.87 8.26
N ASN A 86 -3.85 -3.55 8.21
CA ASN A 86 -3.23 -2.75 9.27
C ASN A 86 -4.01 -2.88 10.59
N THR A 87 -3.31 -2.72 11.71
CA THR A 87 -3.92 -2.78 13.04
C THR A 87 -4.82 -1.57 13.38
N ASP A 88 -4.78 -0.50 12.60
CA ASP A 88 -5.58 0.73 12.75
C ASP A 88 -6.76 0.81 11.77
N ILE A 89 -7.30 -0.35 11.40
CA ILE A 89 -8.45 -0.51 10.51
C ILE A 89 -9.69 -1.03 11.27
N GLU A 90 -10.81 -0.33 11.10
CA GLU A 90 -12.14 -0.85 11.40
C GLU A 90 -12.73 -1.46 10.13
N VAL A 91 -13.20 -2.70 10.19
CA VAL A 91 -13.87 -3.36 9.07
C VAL A 91 -15.39 -3.21 9.18
N ALA A 92 -16.09 -3.07 8.05
CA ALA A 92 -17.54 -3.06 8.01
C ALA A 92 -18.13 -4.48 8.03
N GLU A 93 -19.41 -4.58 8.35
CA GLU A 93 -20.15 -5.85 8.20
C GLU A 93 -20.11 -6.32 6.75
N ASN A 94 -19.99 -7.64 6.55
CA ASN A 94 -19.95 -8.29 5.22
C ASN A 94 -18.83 -7.80 4.28
N TRP A 95 -17.69 -7.35 4.82
CA TRP A 95 -16.60 -6.79 4.03
C TRP A 95 -15.79 -7.82 3.23
N LEU A 96 -15.83 -9.11 3.62
CA LEU A 96 -15.08 -10.18 2.96
C LEU A 96 -15.82 -10.79 1.77
N GLN A 97 -17.13 -11.00 1.88
CA GLN A 97 -17.91 -11.73 0.87
C GLN A 97 -17.83 -11.09 -0.53
N PRO A 98 -17.99 -9.76 -0.72
CA PRO A 98 -17.87 -9.16 -2.05
C PRO A 98 -16.49 -9.35 -2.69
N VAL A 99 -15.43 -9.45 -1.88
CA VAL A 99 -14.07 -9.69 -2.35
C VAL A 99 -13.91 -11.15 -2.80
N LEU A 100 -14.44 -12.09 -2.02
CA LEU A 100 -14.44 -13.52 -2.38
C LEU A 100 -15.21 -13.76 -3.67
N ASP A 101 -16.37 -13.15 -3.82
CA ASP A 101 -17.19 -13.24 -5.04
C ASP A 101 -16.44 -12.74 -6.28
N LEU A 102 -15.64 -11.66 -6.15
CA LEU A 102 -14.81 -11.16 -7.24
C LEU A 102 -13.66 -12.11 -7.59
N PHE A 103 -13.01 -12.72 -6.61
CA PHE A 103 -11.98 -13.72 -6.87
C PHE A 103 -12.53 -14.97 -7.54
N GLU A 104 -13.72 -15.44 -7.13
CA GLU A 104 -14.38 -16.59 -7.72
C GLU A 104 -14.89 -16.33 -9.15
N LYS A 105 -15.26 -15.10 -9.46
CA LYS A 105 -15.78 -14.69 -10.76
C LYS A 105 -14.74 -14.63 -11.87
N ASP A 106 -13.49 -14.25 -11.54
CA ASP A 106 -12.42 -14.05 -12.54
C ASP A 106 -11.06 -14.44 -11.95
N ASP A 107 -10.54 -15.58 -12.38
CA ASP A 107 -9.23 -16.10 -11.94
C ASP A 107 -8.04 -15.22 -12.32
N SER A 108 -8.19 -14.30 -13.26
CA SER A 108 -7.16 -13.33 -13.63
C SER A 108 -7.02 -12.19 -12.61
N ILE A 109 -8.00 -12.01 -11.71
CA ILE A 109 -7.91 -11.08 -10.59
C ILE A 109 -7.02 -11.71 -9.50
N GLY A 110 -5.86 -11.11 -9.29
CA GLY A 110 -4.92 -11.59 -8.27
C GLY A 110 -4.85 -10.72 -7.03
N ILE A 111 -5.24 -9.44 -7.14
CA ILE A 111 -5.18 -8.46 -6.03
C ILE A 111 -6.47 -7.65 -6.02
N ILE A 112 -7.05 -7.43 -4.84
CA ILE A 112 -8.24 -6.60 -4.66
C ILE A 112 -8.03 -5.63 -3.50
N GLN A 113 -8.44 -4.37 -3.70
CA GLN A 113 -8.52 -3.35 -2.66
C GLN A 113 -9.99 -3.07 -2.32
N PRO A 114 -10.40 -3.06 -1.04
CA PRO A 114 -11.71 -2.58 -0.64
C PRO A 114 -11.80 -1.05 -0.72
N LYS A 115 -12.98 -0.49 -0.54
CA LYS A 115 -13.19 0.93 -0.29
C LYS A 115 -12.56 1.30 1.05
N ILE A 116 -11.67 2.30 1.05
CA ILE A 116 -11.01 2.78 2.27
C ILE A 116 -11.50 4.20 2.58
N LEU A 117 -12.26 4.33 3.66
CA LEU A 117 -12.79 5.60 4.14
C LEU A 117 -12.01 6.06 5.38
N ASP A 118 -12.07 7.36 5.67
CA ASP A 118 -11.46 7.96 6.85
C ASP A 118 -12.24 7.55 8.12
N PHE A 119 -11.55 6.99 9.11
CA PHE A 119 -12.18 6.53 10.36
C PHE A 119 -12.86 7.66 11.14
N LYS A 120 -12.28 8.86 11.12
CA LYS A 120 -12.78 10.02 11.86
C LYS A 120 -13.90 10.72 11.12
N ASN A 121 -13.92 10.62 9.80
CA ASN A 121 -14.95 11.21 8.94
C ASN A 121 -15.36 10.20 7.86
N LYS A 122 -16.20 9.25 8.25
CA LYS A 122 -16.62 8.08 7.46
C LYS A 122 -17.32 8.41 6.14
N GLU A 123 -17.64 9.67 5.89
CA GLU A 123 -18.21 10.13 4.63
C GLU A 123 -17.13 10.49 3.58
N TYR A 124 -15.84 10.51 3.95
CA TYR A 124 -14.75 10.89 3.06
C TYR A 124 -13.80 9.72 2.80
N PHE A 125 -13.26 9.71 1.59
CA PHE A 125 -12.19 8.77 1.27
C PHE A 125 -10.94 9.04 2.13
N GLU A 126 -10.24 7.96 2.48
CA GLU A 126 -9.01 8.07 3.25
C GLU A 126 -7.81 8.36 2.33
N TYR A 127 -6.75 8.94 2.89
CA TYR A 127 -5.57 9.39 2.15
C TYR A 127 -4.77 8.26 1.49
N ALA A 128 -4.67 7.09 2.14
CA ALA A 128 -3.71 6.03 1.78
C ALA A 128 -4.25 4.97 0.81
N GLY A 129 -5.25 5.26 -0.01
CA GLY A 129 -5.74 4.27 -0.98
C GLY A 129 -7.12 4.58 -1.53
N ALA A 130 -7.97 5.23 -0.74
CA ALA A 130 -9.29 5.71 -1.14
C ALA A 130 -10.09 4.67 -1.95
N ALA A 131 -10.41 4.94 -3.22
CA ALA A 131 -11.12 4.03 -4.14
C ALA A 131 -10.19 3.39 -5.19
N GLY A 132 -8.96 3.05 -4.78
CA GLY A 132 -7.96 2.41 -5.65
C GLY A 132 -6.99 3.38 -6.31
N GLY A 133 -5.76 2.90 -6.50
CA GLY A 133 -4.61 3.69 -6.87
C GLY A 133 -4.20 3.59 -8.34
N PHE A 134 -3.60 4.69 -8.82
CA PHE A 134 -2.98 4.86 -10.13
C PHE A 134 -1.63 5.57 -9.98
N ILE A 135 -0.80 5.55 -11.02
CA ILE A 135 0.43 6.34 -11.08
C ILE A 135 0.47 7.17 -12.36
N ASP A 136 1.22 8.27 -12.31
CA ASP A 136 1.57 8.99 -13.53
C ASP A 136 2.84 8.41 -14.18
N LYS A 137 3.21 8.96 -15.34
CA LYS A 137 4.40 8.52 -16.09
C LYS A 137 5.70 8.59 -15.28
N TYR A 138 5.78 9.46 -14.28
CA TYR A 138 6.95 9.64 -13.41
C TYR A 138 6.84 8.88 -12.09
N GLY A 139 5.83 8.00 -11.94
CA GLY A 139 5.63 7.17 -10.76
C GLY A 139 5.12 7.92 -9.53
N PHE A 140 4.46 9.06 -9.70
CA PHE A 140 3.75 9.71 -8.61
C PHE A 140 2.40 9.01 -8.38
N PRO A 141 2.15 8.45 -7.17
CA PRO A 141 0.91 7.75 -6.89
C PRO A 141 -0.22 8.72 -6.55
N PHE A 142 -1.42 8.43 -7.05
CA PHE A 142 -2.66 9.10 -6.71
C PHE A 142 -3.81 8.09 -6.74
N CYS A 143 -4.98 8.45 -6.23
CA CYS A 143 -6.11 7.54 -6.10
C CYS A 143 -7.38 8.19 -6.65
N ARG A 144 -8.33 7.35 -7.02
CA ARG A 144 -9.73 7.79 -7.11
C ARG A 144 -10.19 8.17 -5.69
N GLY A 145 -10.83 9.32 -5.55
CA GLY A 145 -11.21 9.87 -4.25
C GLY A 145 -10.11 10.68 -3.54
N ARG A 146 -8.85 10.66 -4.06
CA ARG A 146 -7.75 11.47 -3.49
C ARG A 146 -6.68 11.81 -4.52
N VAL A 147 -6.45 13.10 -4.76
CA VAL A 147 -5.33 13.60 -5.55
C VAL A 147 -4.54 14.59 -4.69
N PHE A 148 -3.30 14.27 -4.35
CA PHE A 148 -2.48 14.99 -3.35
C PHE A 148 -3.23 15.22 -2.03
N ASP A 149 -3.47 16.49 -1.67
CA ASP A 149 -4.16 16.88 -0.43
C ASP A 149 -5.68 17.06 -0.60
N THR A 150 -6.21 16.88 -1.82
CA THR A 150 -7.65 16.95 -2.07
C THR A 150 -8.29 15.59 -1.85
N LEU A 151 -9.13 15.50 -0.83
CA LEU A 151 -9.98 14.35 -0.54
C LEU A 151 -11.39 14.59 -1.07
N GLU A 152 -12.03 13.55 -1.57
CA GLU A 152 -13.40 13.58 -2.04
C GLU A 152 -14.33 12.93 -1.02
N LYS A 153 -15.56 13.40 -0.94
CA LYS A 153 -16.64 12.72 -0.23
C LYS A 153 -17.02 11.45 -1.02
N ASP A 154 -17.34 10.36 -0.31
CA ASP A 154 -17.88 9.16 -0.94
C ASP A 154 -19.37 9.38 -1.25
N GLU A 155 -19.67 9.56 -2.52
CA GLU A 155 -21.02 9.66 -3.09
C GLU A 155 -21.33 8.44 -3.96
N ASN A 156 -20.63 7.33 -3.72
CA ASN A 156 -20.69 6.10 -4.51
C ASN A 156 -20.34 6.31 -6.01
N GLN A 157 -19.50 7.32 -6.29
CA GLN A 157 -19.11 7.70 -7.64
C GLN A 157 -18.07 6.78 -8.28
N TYR A 158 -17.41 5.93 -7.51
CA TYR A 158 -16.39 5.00 -7.97
C TYR A 158 -16.87 3.55 -7.86
N GLN A 159 -17.17 2.96 -9.00
CA GLN A 159 -17.63 1.57 -9.09
C GLN A 159 -16.47 0.58 -9.08
N THR A 160 -16.78 -0.70 -8.78
CA THR A 160 -15.86 -1.84 -8.86
C THR A 160 -15.25 -1.94 -10.24
N GLN A 161 -13.91 -1.82 -10.34
CA GLN A 161 -13.17 -1.90 -11.60
C GLN A 161 -11.67 -2.11 -11.39
N GLU A 162 -10.96 -2.35 -12.48
CA GLU A 162 -9.51 -2.47 -12.51
C GLU A 162 -8.82 -1.16 -12.10
N ILE A 163 -7.76 -1.31 -11.29
CA ILE A 163 -6.89 -0.24 -10.77
C ILE A 163 -5.43 -0.63 -11.01
N PHE A 164 -4.49 0.29 -10.77
CA PHE A 164 -3.08 -0.01 -10.94
C PHE A 164 -2.41 -0.51 -9.66
N TRP A 165 -2.77 0.02 -8.49
CA TRP A 165 -2.22 -0.45 -7.22
C TRP A 165 -3.26 -0.42 -6.11
N ALA A 166 -3.09 -1.35 -5.17
CA ALA A 166 -3.88 -1.51 -3.96
C ALA A 166 -3.09 -1.00 -2.75
N SER A 167 -3.79 -0.41 -1.78
CA SER A 167 -3.21 0.20 -0.59
C SER A 167 -2.70 -0.85 0.40
N GLY A 168 -1.49 -0.64 0.92
CA GLY A 168 -0.94 -1.45 2.01
C GLY A 168 -1.72 -1.36 3.34
N ALA A 169 -2.67 -0.43 3.48
CA ALA A 169 -3.54 -0.37 4.66
C ALA A 169 -4.49 -1.57 4.73
N CYS A 170 -5.07 -1.94 3.59
CA CYS A 170 -5.91 -3.13 3.45
C CYS A 170 -5.95 -3.55 1.98
N PHE A 171 -5.45 -4.74 1.66
CA PHE A 171 -5.67 -5.36 0.37
C PHE A 171 -5.67 -6.89 0.47
N PHE A 172 -6.32 -7.51 -0.50
CA PHE A 172 -6.43 -8.95 -0.64
C PHE A 172 -5.57 -9.42 -1.80
N ILE A 173 -4.95 -10.59 -1.64
CA ILE A 173 -4.12 -11.18 -2.68
C ILE A 173 -4.31 -12.71 -2.70
N ARG A 174 -4.32 -13.31 -3.89
CA ARG A 174 -4.18 -14.77 -4.00
C ARG A 174 -2.80 -15.18 -3.48
N ASN A 175 -2.75 -16.17 -2.60
CA ASN A 175 -1.48 -16.67 -2.07
C ASN A 175 -0.53 -17.11 -3.19
N SER A 176 -1.07 -17.80 -4.21
CA SER A 176 -0.31 -18.19 -5.40
C SER A 176 0.35 -17.01 -6.12
N VAL A 177 -0.36 -15.88 -6.25
CA VAL A 177 0.17 -14.65 -6.84
C VAL A 177 1.26 -14.02 -5.97
N PHE A 178 1.05 -13.98 -4.64
CA PHE A 178 2.08 -13.48 -3.72
C PHE A 178 3.38 -14.29 -3.83
N GLN A 179 3.27 -15.61 -3.86
CA GLN A 179 4.42 -16.51 -4.02
C GLN A 179 5.09 -16.36 -5.40
N GLN A 180 4.30 -16.31 -6.48
CA GLN A 180 4.79 -16.10 -7.86
C GLN A 180 5.59 -14.80 -7.99
N LEU A 181 5.17 -13.75 -7.29
CA LEU A 181 5.86 -12.46 -7.24
C LEU A 181 7.05 -12.43 -6.28
N ASN A 182 7.32 -13.53 -5.54
CA ASN A 182 8.31 -13.59 -4.46
C ASN A 182 8.07 -12.56 -3.35
N GLY A 183 6.80 -12.30 -3.03
CA GLY A 183 6.39 -11.37 -1.98
C GLY A 183 6.79 -9.91 -2.23
N PHE A 184 6.90 -9.15 -1.14
CA PHE A 184 7.42 -7.78 -1.16
C PHE A 184 8.94 -7.75 -1.34
N ASP A 185 9.46 -6.65 -1.86
CA ASP A 185 10.90 -6.40 -1.87
C ASP A 185 11.35 -5.82 -0.52
N ASP A 186 12.11 -6.57 0.25
CA ASP A 186 12.58 -6.22 1.60
C ASP A 186 13.40 -4.92 1.66
N HIS A 187 13.95 -4.45 0.52
CA HIS A 187 14.71 -3.20 0.46
C HIS A 187 13.86 -1.96 0.69
N PHE A 188 12.53 -2.08 0.56
CA PHE A 188 11.62 -0.95 0.78
C PHE A 188 11.48 -0.63 2.27
N PHE A 189 11.49 -1.61 3.14
CA PHE A 189 11.21 -1.49 4.58
C PHE A 189 9.77 -1.08 4.86
N ALA A 190 9.36 0.11 4.40
CA ALA A 190 7.99 0.63 4.44
C ALA A 190 7.80 1.72 3.38
N HIS A 191 6.57 1.88 2.88
CA HIS A 191 6.09 2.78 1.82
C HIS A 191 6.57 2.41 0.42
N GLN A 192 5.62 2.34 -0.52
CA GLN A 192 5.77 1.99 -1.94
C GLN A 192 6.03 0.50 -2.24
N GLU A 193 6.20 -0.36 -1.22
CA GLU A 193 6.36 -1.80 -1.41
C GLU A 193 5.12 -2.45 -2.02
N GLU A 194 3.93 -1.98 -1.64
CA GLU A 194 2.65 -2.41 -2.19
C GLU A 194 2.48 -1.97 -3.64
N ILE A 195 2.93 -0.76 -3.98
CA ILE A 195 2.87 -0.25 -5.36
C ILE A 195 3.86 -1.01 -6.24
N ASP A 196 5.06 -1.31 -5.74
CA ASP A 196 6.04 -2.14 -6.44
C ASP A 196 5.50 -3.56 -6.68
N LEU A 197 4.86 -4.17 -5.67
CA LEU A 197 4.23 -5.49 -5.80
C LEU A 197 3.14 -5.47 -6.89
N CYS A 198 2.26 -4.48 -6.85
CA CYS A 198 1.20 -4.30 -7.84
C CYS A 198 1.76 -4.05 -9.24
N TRP A 199 2.83 -3.26 -9.39
CA TRP A 199 3.46 -3.05 -10.70
C TRP A 199 4.08 -4.32 -11.26
N ARG A 200 4.72 -5.14 -10.39
CA ARG A 200 5.21 -6.47 -10.80
C ARG A 200 4.08 -7.40 -11.21
N ALA A 201 2.95 -7.37 -10.49
CA ALA A 201 1.73 -8.11 -10.84
C ALA A 201 1.18 -7.67 -12.21
N PHE A 202 1.04 -6.35 -12.43
CA PHE A 202 0.63 -5.77 -13.71
C PHE A 202 1.53 -6.22 -14.87
N ASN A 203 2.86 -6.23 -14.69
CA ASN A 203 3.81 -6.70 -15.69
C ASN A 203 3.65 -8.20 -16.02
N GLN A 204 3.06 -9.00 -15.12
CA GLN A 204 2.76 -10.41 -15.32
C GLN A 204 1.30 -10.68 -15.73
N ASN A 205 0.55 -9.67 -16.18
CA ASN A 205 -0.87 -9.75 -16.57
C ASN A 205 -1.83 -10.15 -15.44
N VAL A 206 -1.44 -9.98 -14.19
CA VAL A 206 -2.33 -10.15 -13.05
C VAL A 206 -3.18 -8.89 -12.91
N LYS A 207 -4.49 -9.03 -12.88
CA LYS A 207 -5.42 -7.91 -12.69
C LYS A 207 -5.49 -7.49 -11.21
N ILE A 208 -5.59 -6.20 -11.00
CA ILE A 208 -5.74 -5.57 -9.69
C ILE A 208 -7.06 -4.81 -9.69
N TYR A 209 -7.95 -5.09 -8.73
CA TYR A 209 -9.29 -4.53 -8.71
C TYR A 209 -9.56 -3.72 -7.44
N TYR A 210 -10.41 -2.75 -7.57
CA TYR A 210 -11.10 -2.11 -6.46
C TYR A 210 -12.49 -2.72 -6.32
N CYS A 211 -12.88 -3.05 -5.09
CA CYS A 211 -14.20 -3.56 -4.74
C CYS A 211 -14.98 -2.49 -3.98
N ASN A 212 -15.98 -1.90 -4.62
CA ASN A 212 -16.80 -0.84 -4.03
C ASN A 212 -17.73 -1.36 -2.91
N GLU A 213 -18.13 -2.60 -3.00
CA GLU A 213 -19.07 -3.25 -2.10
C GLU A 213 -18.42 -3.70 -0.77
N SER A 214 -17.08 -3.75 -0.71
CA SER A 214 -16.31 -4.01 0.49
C SER A 214 -15.79 -2.71 1.07
N THR A 215 -16.05 -2.43 2.36
CA THR A 215 -15.68 -1.15 3.00
C THR A 215 -14.89 -1.38 4.27
N VAL A 216 -13.84 -0.57 4.45
CA VAL A 216 -13.07 -0.47 5.69
C VAL A 216 -12.79 0.99 6.03
N TYR A 217 -12.54 1.28 7.31
CA TYR A 217 -12.26 2.62 7.83
C TYR A 217 -10.87 2.67 8.45
N HIS A 218 -10.02 3.57 8.00
CA HIS A 218 -8.62 3.67 8.39
C HIS A 218 -8.34 4.94 9.19
N ILE A 219 -7.67 4.84 10.34
CA ILE A 219 -7.26 6.03 11.13
C ILE A 219 -6.21 6.83 10.37
N GLY A 220 -5.24 6.14 9.79
CA GLY A 220 -4.14 6.73 9.04
C GLY A 220 -3.11 7.44 9.91
N GLY A 221 -1.83 7.29 9.56
CA GLY A 221 -0.74 8.01 10.22
C GLY A 221 -0.36 7.51 11.61
N ALA A 222 -0.87 6.36 12.04
CA ALA A 222 -0.54 5.77 13.34
C ALA A 222 0.95 5.44 13.48
N THR A 223 1.62 4.99 12.41
CA THR A 223 3.02 4.56 12.45
C THR A 223 4.01 5.70 12.18
N LEU A 224 3.75 6.55 11.18
CA LEU A 224 4.63 7.68 10.83
C LEU A 224 3.81 8.92 10.45
N LYS A 225 3.91 9.97 11.27
CA LYS A 225 3.25 11.26 10.99
C LYS A 225 3.75 11.90 9.69
N LYS A 226 2.90 12.66 8.98
CA LYS A 226 3.27 13.40 7.74
C LYS A 226 4.48 14.31 7.95
N SER A 227 4.69 14.85 9.14
CA SER A 227 5.79 15.74 9.52
C SER A 227 7.14 15.04 9.75
N ASN A 228 7.22 13.70 9.61
CA ASN A 228 8.46 12.97 9.86
C ASN A 228 9.36 12.94 8.60
N PRO A 229 10.58 13.53 8.62
CA PRO A 229 11.52 13.51 7.50
C PRO A 229 11.92 12.10 7.04
N GLN A 230 11.88 11.11 7.95
CA GLN A 230 12.14 9.71 7.59
C GLN A 230 11.08 9.16 6.61
N LYS A 231 9.83 9.56 6.78
CA LYS A 231 8.76 9.21 5.83
C LYS A 231 9.04 9.81 4.44
N THR A 232 9.48 11.06 4.40
CA THR A 232 9.90 11.73 3.15
C THR A 232 11.06 10.98 2.49
N PHE A 233 12.10 10.66 3.26
CA PHE A 233 13.24 9.88 2.76
C PHE A 233 12.78 8.56 2.13
N LEU A 234 11.97 7.76 2.84
CA LEU A 234 11.48 6.48 2.34
C LEU A 234 10.66 6.64 1.06
N ASN A 235 9.71 7.58 1.03
CA ASN A 235 8.87 7.80 -0.15
C ASN A 235 9.68 8.16 -1.39
N PHE A 236 10.62 9.10 -1.29
CA PHE A 236 11.44 9.53 -2.42
C PHE A 236 12.43 8.45 -2.87
N ARG A 237 13.13 7.79 -1.93
CA ARG A 237 14.03 6.67 -2.24
C ARG A 237 13.30 5.51 -2.90
N ASN A 238 12.20 5.09 -2.30
CA ASN A 238 11.45 3.90 -2.73
C ASN A 238 10.76 4.13 -4.07
N SER A 239 10.26 5.34 -4.35
CA SER A 239 9.75 5.70 -5.68
C SER A 239 10.82 5.53 -6.78
N LEU A 240 12.07 5.95 -6.50
CA LEU A 240 13.17 5.75 -7.46
C LEU A 240 13.54 4.27 -7.62
N PHE A 241 13.51 3.49 -6.53
CA PHE A 241 13.72 2.04 -6.57
C PHE A 241 12.65 1.36 -7.42
N MET A 242 11.38 1.68 -7.19
CA MET A 242 10.23 1.17 -7.92
C MET A 242 10.34 1.48 -9.43
N LEU A 243 10.64 2.74 -9.78
CA LEU A 243 10.85 3.16 -11.18
C LEU A 243 11.98 2.38 -11.84
N TYR A 244 13.14 2.29 -11.19
CA TYR A 244 14.30 1.60 -11.76
C TYR A 244 14.03 0.12 -12.03
N LYS A 245 13.28 -0.53 -11.16
CA LYS A 245 12.95 -1.96 -11.27
C LYS A 245 11.94 -2.25 -12.36
N ASN A 246 10.92 -1.41 -12.50
CA ASN A 246 9.72 -1.72 -13.26
C ASN A 246 9.64 -1.02 -14.63
N LEU A 247 10.43 0.04 -14.90
CA LEU A 247 10.42 0.75 -16.18
C LEU A 247 11.10 -0.03 -17.30
N PRO A 248 10.57 0.06 -18.54
CA PRO A 248 11.29 -0.34 -19.76
C PRO A 248 12.69 0.28 -19.81
N LYS A 249 13.66 -0.48 -20.31
CA LYS A 249 15.07 -0.08 -20.31
C LYS A 249 15.29 1.20 -21.13
N GLU A 250 14.58 1.33 -22.25
CA GLU A 250 14.65 2.45 -23.19
C GLU A 250 14.17 3.76 -22.57
N ASP A 251 13.13 3.72 -21.72
CA ASP A 251 12.52 4.90 -21.11
C ASP A 251 13.14 5.28 -19.76
N ARG A 252 13.78 4.32 -19.11
CA ARG A 252 14.22 4.40 -17.70
C ARG A 252 15.06 5.61 -17.40
N PHE A 253 16.10 5.86 -18.19
CA PHE A 253 17.00 6.99 -17.95
C PHE A 253 16.26 8.33 -18.05
N SER A 254 15.49 8.53 -19.12
CA SER A 254 14.75 9.76 -19.35
C SER A 254 13.70 10.04 -18.26
N ILE A 255 12.95 9.01 -17.87
CA ILE A 255 11.90 9.13 -16.83
C ILE A 255 12.52 9.39 -15.47
N ILE A 256 13.55 8.65 -15.06
CA ILE A 256 14.21 8.85 -13.77
C ILE A 256 14.89 10.22 -13.71
N PHE A 257 15.56 10.67 -14.77
CA PHE A 257 16.14 12.01 -14.81
C PHE A 257 15.10 13.11 -14.57
N LYS A 258 13.97 13.06 -15.29
CA LYS A 258 12.86 14.00 -15.10
C LYS A 258 12.26 13.91 -13.70
N ARG A 259 12.14 12.69 -13.14
CA ARG A 259 11.69 12.49 -11.78
C ARG A 259 12.62 13.13 -10.76
N LEU A 260 13.94 12.98 -10.90
CA LEU A 260 14.93 13.63 -10.02
C LEU A 260 14.83 15.16 -10.07
N CYS A 261 14.54 15.75 -11.26
CA CYS A 261 14.28 17.19 -11.38
C CYS A 261 13.00 17.61 -10.62
N LEU A 262 11.92 16.85 -10.74
CA LEU A 262 10.66 17.11 -10.02
C LEU A 262 10.85 16.96 -8.49
N ASP A 263 11.62 15.98 -8.06
CA ASP A 263 12.00 15.79 -6.66
C ASP A 263 12.83 16.97 -6.13
N GLY A 264 13.73 17.52 -6.97
CA GLY A 264 14.46 18.75 -6.67
C GLY A 264 13.56 19.95 -6.45
N LEU A 265 12.53 20.12 -7.30
CA LEU A 265 11.51 21.18 -7.12
C LEU A 265 10.74 20.99 -5.81
N ALA A 266 10.37 19.76 -5.45
CA ALA A 266 9.76 19.47 -4.15
C ALA A 266 10.71 19.82 -2.98
N GLY A 267 12.00 19.55 -3.12
CA GLY A 267 13.04 19.93 -2.14
C GLY A 267 13.11 21.45 -1.96
N VAL A 268 13.12 22.22 -3.05
CA VAL A 268 13.06 23.70 -3.01
C VAL A 268 11.80 24.19 -2.30
N LYS A 269 10.63 23.61 -2.62
CA LYS A 269 9.36 23.94 -1.94
C LYS A 269 9.47 23.72 -0.42
N PHE A 270 9.99 22.59 0.03
CA PHE A 270 10.18 22.31 1.46
C PHE A 270 11.12 23.32 2.12
N PHE A 271 12.21 23.65 1.45
CA PHE A 271 13.19 24.64 1.96
C PHE A 271 12.53 26.02 2.15
N LEU A 272 11.81 26.51 1.14
CA LEU A 272 11.10 27.78 1.19
C LEU A 272 9.95 27.78 2.21
N SER A 273 9.39 26.61 2.52
CA SER A 273 8.37 26.42 3.57
C SER A 273 8.96 26.24 4.98
N LEU A 274 10.24 26.55 5.19
CA LEU A 274 10.96 26.42 6.46
C LEU A 274 10.99 24.99 7.01
N GLN A 275 11.04 24.00 6.12
CA GLN A 275 11.12 22.58 6.44
C GLN A 275 12.40 21.93 5.86
N PRO A 276 13.61 22.45 6.19
CA PRO A 276 14.87 22.01 5.55
C PRO A 276 15.18 20.53 5.78
N LEU A 277 14.73 19.92 6.88
CA LEU A 277 14.94 18.49 7.14
C LEU A 277 14.31 17.59 6.07
N HIS A 278 13.18 18.00 5.48
CA HIS A 278 12.57 17.29 4.36
C HIS A 278 13.39 17.44 3.08
N THR A 279 13.99 18.63 2.83
CA THR A 279 14.92 18.83 1.72
C THR A 279 16.14 17.91 1.85
N PHE A 280 16.77 17.85 3.04
CA PHE A 280 17.89 16.92 3.28
C PHE A 280 17.47 15.47 3.13
N ALA A 281 16.25 15.10 3.53
CA ALA A 281 15.71 13.75 3.34
C ALA A 281 15.63 13.37 1.84
N ILE A 282 15.21 14.29 0.97
CA ILE A 282 15.17 14.08 -0.49
C ILE A 282 16.60 13.90 -1.03
N ILE A 283 17.54 14.76 -0.66
CA ILE A 283 18.94 14.64 -1.08
C ILE A 283 19.52 13.28 -0.65
N LYS A 284 19.30 12.89 0.61
CA LYS A 284 19.71 11.58 1.12
C LYS A 284 19.07 10.41 0.35
N ALA A 285 17.79 10.56 -0.06
CA ALA A 285 17.10 9.57 -0.85
C ALA A 285 17.75 9.36 -2.23
N HIS A 286 18.15 10.45 -2.90
CA HIS A 286 18.86 10.38 -4.17
C HIS A 286 20.22 9.68 -4.03
N PHE A 287 21.02 10.04 -3.04
CA PHE A 287 22.29 9.34 -2.77
C PHE A 287 22.09 7.86 -2.45
N ALA A 288 21.07 7.53 -1.65
CA ALA A 288 20.73 6.14 -1.35
C ALA A 288 20.30 5.36 -2.60
N TYR A 289 19.57 6.00 -3.53
CA TYR A 289 19.22 5.40 -4.81
C TYR A 289 20.47 5.04 -5.62
N TYR A 290 21.41 5.98 -5.80
CA TYR A 290 22.65 5.72 -6.54
C TYR A 290 23.50 4.65 -5.88
N GLY A 291 23.60 4.66 -4.53
CA GLY A 291 24.35 3.65 -3.78
C GLY A 291 23.77 2.22 -3.84
N ASN A 292 22.50 2.07 -4.28
CA ASN A 292 21.85 0.76 -4.40
C ASN A 292 21.66 0.28 -5.84
N LEU A 293 22.16 0.99 -6.86
CA LEU A 293 21.93 0.65 -8.26
C LEU A 293 22.36 -0.78 -8.61
N SER A 294 23.48 -1.27 -8.07
CA SER A 294 23.96 -2.65 -8.31
C SER A 294 22.96 -3.70 -7.83
N LYS A 295 22.35 -3.47 -6.65
CA LYS A 295 21.34 -4.36 -6.08
C LYS A 295 20.03 -4.30 -6.86
N LEU A 296 19.60 -3.10 -7.24
CA LEU A 296 18.38 -2.88 -8.04
C LEU A 296 18.48 -3.50 -9.43
N LYS A 297 19.66 -3.52 -10.04
CA LYS A 297 19.88 -4.13 -11.35
C LYS A 297 19.48 -5.61 -11.36
N ASN A 298 19.75 -6.35 -10.30
CA ASN A 298 19.41 -7.77 -10.18
C ASN A 298 17.91 -8.02 -9.90
N LYS A 299 17.14 -6.97 -9.60
CA LYS A 299 15.72 -7.03 -9.29
C LYS A 299 14.82 -6.44 -10.38
N GLN A 300 15.39 -6.14 -11.55
CA GLN A 300 14.63 -5.61 -12.68
C GLN A 300 13.64 -6.63 -13.21
N VAL A 301 12.43 -6.16 -13.54
CA VAL A 301 11.41 -6.96 -14.22
C VAL A 301 11.89 -7.31 -15.62
N GLN A 302 11.72 -8.57 -16.04
CA GLN A 302 12.20 -9.05 -17.34
C GLN A 302 11.39 -8.49 -18.51
N HIS A 303 10.08 -8.34 -18.37
CA HIS A 303 9.15 -7.90 -19.43
C HIS A 303 8.30 -6.71 -18.94
N PRO A 304 8.90 -5.52 -18.76
CA PRO A 304 8.17 -4.36 -18.30
C PRO A 304 7.25 -3.82 -19.40
N LYS A 305 6.02 -3.46 -19.03
CA LYS A 305 5.04 -2.85 -19.91
C LYS A 305 5.18 -1.33 -19.91
N SER A 306 4.96 -0.69 -21.08
CA SER A 306 5.02 0.77 -21.23
C SER A 306 3.71 1.49 -20.89
N ASN A 307 2.58 0.79 -20.88
CA ASN A 307 1.24 1.34 -20.65
C ASN A 307 0.81 1.30 -19.16
N TYR A 308 1.74 1.57 -18.23
CA TYR A 308 1.54 1.48 -16.78
C TYR A 308 0.91 2.73 -16.15
N PHE A 309 0.92 3.87 -16.83
CA PHE A 309 0.49 5.15 -16.25
C PHE A 309 -0.89 5.59 -16.75
N PHE A 310 -1.60 6.31 -15.89
CA PHE A 310 -2.93 6.85 -16.18
C PHE A 310 -2.90 8.25 -16.80
N THR A 311 -1.96 9.09 -16.38
CA THR A 311 -1.73 10.45 -16.89
C THR A 311 -0.24 10.73 -17.04
N ASP A 312 0.13 11.67 -17.92
CA ASP A 312 1.53 11.99 -18.16
C ASP A 312 2.20 12.67 -16.95
N ASN A 313 1.51 13.61 -16.27
CA ASN A 313 2.12 14.36 -15.17
C ASN A 313 1.07 14.89 -14.20
N ILE A 314 0.81 14.16 -13.13
CA ILE A 314 -0.17 14.52 -12.12
C ILE A 314 0.21 15.79 -11.33
N VAL A 315 1.53 16.07 -11.19
CA VAL A 315 2.03 17.27 -10.53
C VAL A 315 1.62 18.50 -11.34
N PHE A 316 1.83 18.48 -12.65
CA PHE A 316 1.45 19.56 -13.55
C PHE A 316 -0.08 19.72 -13.61
N ASP A 317 -0.81 18.62 -13.75
CA ASP A 317 -2.28 18.63 -13.80
C ASP A 317 -2.87 19.22 -12.52
N TYR A 318 -2.35 18.83 -11.34
CA TYR A 318 -2.86 19.30 -10.05
C TYR A 318 -2.47 20.75 -9.73
N PHE A 319 -1.17 21.10 -9.82
CA PHE A 319 -0.68 22.39 -9.34
C PHE A 319 -0.80 23.52 -10.36
N LEU A 320 -0.71 23.23 -11.67
CA LEU A 320 -0.74 24.27 -12.71
C LEU A 320 -2.06 24.31 -13.47
N LYS A 321 -2.68 23.16 -13.79
CA LYS A 321 -3.98 23.12 -14.47
C LYS A 321 -5.19 23.12 -13.51
N GLY A 322 -4.97 23.02 -12.20
CA GLY A 322 -6.03 23.04 -11.20
C GLY A 322 -6.95 21.81 -11.19
N LYS A 323 -6.53 20.69 -11.81
CA LYS A 323 -7.27 19.44 -11.80
C LYS A 323 -7.13 18.77 -10.44
N LYS A 324 -8.11 18.95 -9.58
CA LYS A 324 -8.04 18.52 -8.17
C LYS A 324 -8.69 17.19 -7.89
N LYS A 325 -9.57 16.69 -8.76
CA LYS A 325 -10.31 15.44 -8.61
C LYS A 325 -9.94 14.45 -9.72
N PHE A 326 -10.08 13.17 -9.42
CA PHE A 326 -9.70 12.10 -10.35
C PHE A 326 -10.43 12.19 -11.70
N ASN A 327 -11.73 12.47 -11.69
CA ASN A 327 -12.54 12.57 -12.91
C ASN A 327 -12.15 13.75 -13.84
N GLN A 328 -11.34 14.70 -13.35
CA GLN A 328 -10.81 15.81 -14.14
C GLN A 328 -9.51 15.47 -14.87
N LEU A 329 -8.89 14.31 -14.57
CA LEU A 329 -7.59 13.90 -15.11
C LEU A 329 -7.67 13.25 -16.50
N LYS A 330 -8.86 12.91 -16.95
CA LYS A 330 -9.11 12.35 -18.29
C LYS A 330 -9.07 13.43 -19.37
#